data_468ec61731b15849368113196f648771
#
_entry.id   468ec61731b15849368113196f648771
#
_cell.length_a   1.000
_cell.length_b   1.000
_cell.length_c   1.000
_cell.angle_alpha   90.00
_cell.angle_beta   90.00
_cell.angle_gamma   90.00
#
_symmetry.space_group_name_H-M   'P 1'
#
loop_
_entity.id
_entity.type
_entity.pdbx_description
1 polymer ?
#
loop_
_entity_poly.entity_id
_entity_poly.type
_entity_poly.pdbx_seq_one_letter_code
_entity_poly.pdbx_strand_id
1 'polypeptide(L)'
;MDPRYSPEQLEPVVQTHWDEQQSFKVAEDPEREKFYCLSMLPYPSGQLHMGHVRNYTIGDVMSRYQRMLGRNVLQPMGWDAFGLPAENAAIQRAVPPAEWTYQNIAHMRGQLQRMGFAYDWSREVTTCKPDYYRWEQWFFTRLVKKGLAYRKNAVVNWDPVDQTVLANEQVIDGKGWRSGAVVEKREIPQWFIRITAYADELLDGLDRMPGWPDSVKTMQRNWIGRSNGIEVDFALAKGGEALRVFTTRPDTIFGATFMAVAAD
;
A
#
# COMPACT_ATOMS: atom_id res chain seq x y z
N MET A 1 45.34 -1.69 -16.07
CA MET A 1 44.09 -0.97 -15.69
C MET A 1 44.36 0.50 -15.89
N ASP A 2 43.44 1.21 -16.59
CA ASP A 2 43.47 2.66 -16.66
C ASP A 2 43.37 3.22 -15.21
N PRO A 3 44.26 4.12 -14.76
CA PRO A 3 44.21 4.69 -13.44
C PRO A 3 43.02 5.62 -13.22
N ARG A 4 42.29 5.96 -14.27
CA ARG A 4 41.09 6.81 -14.20
C ARG A 4 39.82 5.95 -14.36
N TYR A 5 38.92 6.07 -13.41
CA TYR A 5 37.59 5.50 -13.49
C TYR A 5 36.77 6.24 -14.55
N SER A 6 36.33 5.53 -15.59
CA SER A 6 35.45 6.04 -16.65
C SER A 6 34.14 5.26 -16.61
N PRO A 7 33.10 5.77 -15.92
CA PRO A 7 31.84 5.04 -15.74
C PRO A 7 31.18 4.71 -17.08
N GLU A 8 31.19 5.64 -18.03
CA GLU A 8 30.56 5.44 -19.34
C GLU A 8 31.15 4.28 -20.16
N GLN A 9 32.42 3.96 -19.92
CA GLN A 9 33.12 2.86 -20.61
C GLN A 9 33.07 1.57 -19.80
N LEU A 10 33.25 1.64 -18.47
CA LEU A 10 33.39 0.46 -17.63
C LEU A 10 32.07 -0.15 -17.20
N GLU A 11 31.09 0.69 -16.81
CA GLU A 11 29.82 0.19 -16.26
C GLU A 11 29.04 -0.66 -17.27
N PRO A 12 28.88 -0.29 -18.56
CA PRO A 12 28.19 -1.13 -19.52
C PRO A 12 28.87 -2.50 -19.73
N VAL A 13 30.19 -2.54 -19.72
CA VAL A 13 30.96 -3.80 -19.86
C VAL A 13 30.71 -4.71 -18.69
N VAL A 14 30.74 -4.16 -17.48
CA VAL A 14 30.48 -4.93 -16.24
C VAL A 14 29.04 -5.41 -16.19
N GLN A 15 28.09 -4.56 -16.53
CA GLN A 15 26.66 -4.92 -16.55
C GLN A 15 26.37 -6.03 -17.59
N THR A 16 26.95 -5.92 -18.79
CA THR A 16 26.86 -6.99 -19.80
C THR A 16 27.42 -8.32 -19.27
N HIS A 17 28.57 -8.28 -18.60
CA HIS A 17 29.15 -9.46 -17.99
C HIS A 17 28.22 -10.08 -16.93
N TRP A 18 27.59 -9.27 -16.07
CA TRP A 18 26.63 -9.76 -15.08
C TRP A 18 25.41 -10.41 -15.71
N ASP A 19 24.91 -9.84 -16.79
CA ASP A 19 23.75 -10.38 -17.52
C ASP A 19 24.09 -11.71 -18.20
N GLU A 20 25.25 -11.81 -18.88
CA GLU A 20 25.73 -13.04 -19.54
C GLU A 20 25.98 -14.17 -18.51
N GLN A 21 26.57 -13.84 -17.37
CA GLN A 21 26.84 -14.80 -16.29
C GLN A 21 25.63 -15.06 -15.40
N GLN A 22 24.51 -14.35 -15.60
CA GLN A 22 23.33 -14.39 -14.71
C GLN A 22 23.71 -14.21 -13.22
N SER A 23 24.65 -13.29 -12.94
CA SER A 23 25.35 -13.14 -11.67
C SER A 23 24.41 -12.95 -10.45
N PHE A 24 23.22 -12.41 -10.67
CA PHE A 24 22.24 -12.11 -9.60
C PHE A 24 21.02 -13.02 -9.63
N LYS A 25 20.94 -13.96 -10.58
CA LYS A 25 19.88 -14.95 -10.61
C LYS A 25 20.04 -15.94 -9.47
N VAL A 26 18.97 -16.16 -8.74
CA VAL A 26 18.93 -17.08 -7.61
C VAL A 26 18.30 -18.40 -8.00
N ALA A 27 18.92 -19.50 -7.60
CA ALA A 27 18.31 -20.83 -7.61
C ALA A 27 17.98 -21.26 -6.18
N GLU A 28 16.96 -22.07 -6.02
CA GLU A 28 16.60 -22.66 -4.74
C GLU A 28 17.70 -23.64 -4.34
N ASP A 29 18.31 -23.39 -3.18
CA ASP A 29 19.40 -24.20 -2.64
C ASP A 29 19.15 -24.40 -1.14
N PRO A 30 18.78 -25.61 -0.70
CA PRO A 30 18.50 -25.91 0.71
C PRO A 30 19.76 -25.87 1.59
N GLU A 31 20.95 -26.05 1.01
CA GLU A 31 22.22 -26.12 1.76
C GLU A 31 22.78 -24.70 2.08
N ARG A 32 22.25 -23.67 1.45
CA ARG A 32 22.71 -22.29 1.67
C ARG A 32 21.73 -21.52 2.52
N GLU A 33 22.26 -20.74 3.47
CA GLU A 33 21.45 -19.81 4.28
C GLU A 33 20.75 -18.79 3.37
N LYS A 34 19.44 -18.71 3.50
CA LYS A 34 18.60 -17.81 2.68
C LYS A 34 18.63 -16.39 3.20
N PHE A 35 18.68 -15.44 2.29
CA PHE A 35 18.47 -14.05 2.59
C PHE A 35 17.50 -13.43 1.58
N TYR A 36 16.42 -12.89 2.07
CA TYR A 36 15.40 -12.22 1.24
C TYR A 36 15.44 -10.72 1.47
N CYS A 37 15.73 -9.96 0.42
CA CYS A 37 15.77 -8.51 0.45
C CYS A 37 14.70 -7.94 -0.48
N LEU A 38 13.58 -7.52 0.09
CA LEU A 38 12.51 -6.86 -0.65
C LEU A 38 12.57 -5.35 -0.42
N SER A 39 12.73 -4.59 -1.50
CA SER A 39 12.45 -3.16 -1.52
C SER A 39 11.03 -2.92 -1.98
N MET A 40 10.44 -1.79 -1.58
CA MET A 40 9.10 -1.42 -2.01
C MET A 40 9.03 -1.35 -3.54
N LEU A 41 8.06 -2.04 -4.13
CA LEU A 41 7.85 -2.00 -5.58
C LEU A 41 7.45 -0.59 -6.02
N PRO A 42 8.15 0.02 -7.01
CA PRO A 42 7.81 1.35 -7.46
C PRO A 42 6.51 1.34 -8.26
N TYR A 43 5.80 2.46 -8.19
CA TYR A 43 4.71 2.74 -9.10
C TYR A 43 5.28 3.27 -10.42
N PRO A 44 4.87 2.74 -11.60
CA PRO A 44 5.43 3.14 -12.89
C PRO A 44 4.87 4.50 -13.35
N SER A 45 5.30 5.57 -12.70
CA SER A 45 4.82 6.95 -12.91
C SER A 45 5.58 7.73 -13.99
N GLY A 46 6.57 7.12 -14.64
CA GLY A 46 7.32 7.70 -15.76
C GLY A 46 8.83 7.69 -15.57
N GLN A 47 9.36 8.22 -14.49
CA GLN A 47 10.81 8.31 -14.24
C GLN A 47 11.14 8.04 -12.79
N LEU A 48 12.35 7.51 -12.56
CA LEU A 48 12.91 7.42 -11.23
C LEU A 48 13.27 8.83 -10.72
N HIS A 49 13.15 9.03 -9.43
CA HIS A 49 13.63 10.21 -8.71
C HIS A 49 14.60 9.80 -7.60
N MET A 50 15.27 10.77 -6.98
CA MET A 50 16.28 10.50 -5.96
C MET A 50 15.76 9.68 -4.76
N GLY A 51 14.47 9.74 -4.45
CA GLY A 51 13.86 8.87 -3.43
C GLY A 51 13.94 7.38 -3.81
N HIS A 52 13.70 7.06 -5.07
CA HIS A 52 13.89 5.70 -5.59
C HIS A 52 15.36 5.28 -5.52
N VAL A 53 16.27 6.14 -5.96
CA VAL A 53 17.73 5.88 -5.90
C VAL A 53 18.15 5.54 -4.48
N ARG A 54 17.79 6.36 -3.51
CA ARG A 54 18.10 6.14 -2.10
C ARG A 54 17.55 4.81 -1.59
N ASN A 55 16.26 4.54 -1.82
CA ASN A 55 15.60 3.35 -1.34
C ASN A 55 16.24 2.07 -1.89
N TYR A 56 16.48 2.03 -3.20
CA TYR A 56 16.98 0.83 -3.86
C TYR A 56 18.49 0.62 -3.66
N THR A 57 19.26 1.68 -3.51
CA THR A 57 20.69 1.57 -3.17
C THR A 57 20.89 0.93 -1.81
N ILE A 58 20.06 1.26 -0.81
CA ILE A 58 20.16 0.63 0.52
C ILE A 58 19.94 -0.88 0.42
N GLY A 59 18.87 -1.30 -0.27
CA GLY A 59 18.59 -2.73 -0.49
C GLY A 59 19.68 -3.44 -1.29
N ASP A 60 20.23 -2.77 -2.29
CA ASP A 60 21.30 -3.32 -3.13
C ASP A 60 22.61 -3.55 -2.34
N VAL A 61 23.01 -2.57 -1.54
CA VAL A 61 24.19 -2.71 -0.66
C VAL A 61 24.03 -3.88 0.30
N MET A 62 22.86 -3.99 0.95
CA MET A 62 22.57 -5.10 1.86
C MET A 62 22.63 -6.45 1.14
N SER A 63 22.03 -6.56 -0.03
CA SER A 63 22.02 -7.79 -0.82
C SER A 63 23.41 -8.21 -1.30
N ARG A 64 24.21 -7.26 -1.77
CA ARG A 64 25.60 -7.52 -2.17
C ARG A 64 26.44 -8.00 -0.99
N TYR A 65 26.31 -7.34 0.15
CA TYR A 65 27.01 -7.76 1.36
C TYR A 65 26.64 -9.19 1.76
N GLN A 66 25.36 -9.54 1.73
CA GLN A 66 24.91 -10.89 2.07
C GLN A 66 25.41 -11.95 1.06
N ARG A 67 25.48 -11.60 -0.24
CA ARG A 67 26.10 -12.49 -1.25
C ARG A 67 27.58 -12.69 -0.98
N MET A 68 28.31 -11.66 -0.58
CA MET A 68 29.74 -11.78 -0.21
C MET A 68 29.94 -12.67 1.00
N LEU A 69 28.97 -12.76 1.92
CA LEU A 69 28.97 -13.73 3.03
C LEU A 69 28.59 -15.17 2.60
N GLY A 70 28.34 -15.41 1.31
CA GLY A 70 27.99 -16.74 0.79
C GLY A 70 26.52 -17.12 0.90
N ARG A 71 25.65 -16.23 1.34
CA ARG A 71 24.21 -16.51 1.45
C ARG A 71 23.52 -16.63 0.08
N ASN A 72 22.43 -17.39 0.07
CA ASN A 72 21.55 -17.47 -1.10
C ASN A 72 20.55 -16.30 -1.08
N VAL A 73 20.85 -15.25 -1.86
CA VAL A 73 20.14 -13.97 -1.77
C VAL A 73 19.10 -13.83 -2.88
N LEU A 74 17.84 -13.75 -2.50
CA LEU A 74 16.76 -13.32 -3.39
C LEU A 74 16.50 -11.82 -3.21
N GLN A 75 16.78 -11.04 -4.26
CA GLN A 75 16.44 -9.62 -4.37
C GLN A 75 15.58 -9.42 -5.62
N PRO A 76 14.25 -9.55 -5.51
CA PRO A 76 13.36 -9.35 -6.64
C PRO A 76 13.10 -7.87 -6.89
N MET A 77 12.58 -7.57 -8.08
CA MET A 77 12.01 -6.28 -8.45
C MET A 77 10.60 -6.49 -9.02
N GLY A 78 9.80 -5.46 -8.96
CA GLY A 78 8.46 -5.49 -9.54
C GLY A 78 7.85 -4.10 -9.63
N TRP A 79 6.59 -4.05 -10.07
CA TRP A 79 5.86 -2.83 -10.38
C TRP A 79 4.49 -2.88 -9.72
N ASP A 80 4.22 -1.91 -8.86
CA ASP A 80 2.88 -1.64 -8.36
C ASP A 80 2.13 -0.84 -9.44
N ALA A 81 1.31 -1.53 -10.24
CA ALA A 81 0.94 -1.04 -11.56
C ALA A 81 -0.57 -0.87 -11.80
N PHE A 82 -1.38 -0.86 -10.74
CA PHE A 82 -2.79 -0.50 -10.79
C PHE A 82 -3.06 0.88 -10.21
N GLY A 83 -4.19 1.45 -10.55
CA GLY A 83 -4.80 2.57 -9.84
C GLY A 83 -4.91 3.88 -10.62
N LEU A 84 -5.54 4.84 -9.98
CA LEU A 84 -5.90 6.15 -10.53
C LEU A 84 -4.73 6.97 -11.11
N PRO A 85 -3.49 6.94 -10.61
CA PRO A 85 -2.41 7.71 -11.23
C PRO A 85 -2.14 7.34 -12.69
N ALA A 86 -2.21 6.04 -13.04
CA ALA A 86 -2.06 5.60 -14.43
C ALA A 86 -3.26 6.02 -15.28
N GLU A 87 -4.47 5.89 -14.76
CA GLU A 87 -5.71 6.31 -15.44
C GLU A 87 -5.72 7.82 -15.70
N ASN A 88 -5.36 8.64 -14.71
CA ASN A 88 -5.29 10.09 -14.84
C ASN A 88 -4.27 10.52 -15.88
N ALA A 89 -3.06 9.94 -15.85
CA ALA A 89 -2.02 10.22 -16.82
C ALA A 89 -2.45 9.82 -18.25
N ALA A 90 -3.12 8.68 -18.38
CA ALA A 90 -3.65 8.20 -19.64
C ALA A 90 -4.72 9.16 -20.22
N ILE A 91 -5.65 9.62 -19.39
CA ILE A 91 -6.67 10.62 -19.78
C ILE A 91 -5.99 11.92 -20.25
N GLN A 92 -5.06 12.46 -19.45
CA GLN A 92 -4.35 13.71 -19.78
C GLN A 92 -3.56 13.63 -21.08
N ARG A 93 -3.06 12.44 -21.43
CA ARG A 93 -2.23 12.20 -22.61
C ARG A 93 -2.98 11.57 -23.78
N ALA A 94 -4.27 11.27 -23.60
CA ALA A 94 -5.13 10.61 -24.60
C ALA A 94 -4.53 9.26 -25.09
N VAL A 95 -3.97 8.46 -24.17
CA VAL A 95 -3.43 7.13 -24.45
C VAL A 95 -4.10 6.08 -23.54
N PRO A 96 -4.19 4.80 -23.94
CA PRO A 96 -4.71 3.75 -23.07
C PRO A 96 -3.87 3.57 -21.81
N PRO A 97 -4.48 3.36 -20.61
CA PRO A 97 -3.75 3.17 -19.36
C PRO A 97 -2.73 2.04 -19.40
N ALA A 98 -3.05 0.93 -20.06
CA ALA A 98 -2.12 -0.20 -20.20
C ALA A 98 -0.86 0.17 -21.00
N GLU A 99 -1.02 0.85 -22.10
CA GLU A 99 0.10 1.31 -22.93
C GLU A 99 1.01 2.25 -22.14
N TRP A 100 0.45 3.26 -21.51
CA TRP A 100 1.16 4.17 -20.62
C TRP A 100 1.95 3.43 -19.55
N THR A 101 1.30 2.50 -18.85
CA THR A 101 1.90 1.73 -17.76
C THR A 101 3.08 0.89 -18.23
N TYR A 102 2.92 0.14 -19.33
CA TYR A 102 4.00 -0.72 -19.84
C TYR A 102 5.17 0.06 -20.42
N GLN A 103 4.93 1.21 -21.06
CA GLN A 103 6.00 2.10 -21.52
C GLN A 103 6.81 2.63 -20.33
N ASN A 104 6.15 3.05 -19.25
CA ASN A 104 6.82 3.52 -18.04
C ASN A 104 7.61 2.41 -17.35
N ILE A 105 7.07 1.20 -17.26
CA ILE A 105 7.78 0.03 -16.73
C ILE A 105 9.07 -0.21 -17.54
N ALA A 106 8.98 -0.23 -18.85
CA ALA A 106 10.15 -0.44 -19.71
C ALA A 106 11.21 0.66 -19.51
N HIS A 107 10.77 1.93 -19.42
CA HIS A 107 11.66 3.06 -19.21
C HIS A 107 12.35 3.00 -17.85
N MET A 108 11.58 2.84 -16.76
CA MET A 108 12.11 2.81 -15.40
C MET A 108 12.98 1.56 -15.15
N ARG A 109 12.65 0.41 -15.78
CA ARG A 109 13.50 -0.78 -15.75
C ARG A 109 14.88 -0.47 -16.33
N GLY A 110 14.93 0.17 -17.50
CA GLY A 110 16.20 0.59 -18.11
C GLY A 110 17.00 1.54 -17.21
N GLN A 111 16.32 2.45 -16.47
CA GLN A 111 16.99 3.32 -15.51
C GLN A 111 17.59 2.53 -14.34
N LEU A 112 16.84 1.56 -13.77
CA LEU A 112 17.33 0.69 -12.68
C LEU A 112 18.50 -0.19 -13.12
N GLN A 113 18.43 -0.73 -14.35
CA GLN A 113 19.52 -1.53 -14.93
C GLN A 113 20.78 -0.68 -15.11
N ARG A 114 20.66 0.54 -15.63
CA ARG A 114 21.82 1.46 -15.75
C ARG A 114 22.44 1.83 -14.40
N MET A 115 21.70 1.80 -13.31
CA MET A 115 22.25 1.97 -11.96
C MET A 115 23.01 0.74 -11.46
N GLY A 116 22.99 -0.36 -12.21
CA GLY A 116 23.73 -1.57 -11.90
C GLY A 116 23.24 -2.32 -10.66
N PHE A 117 21.99 -2.19 -10.25
CA PHE A 117 21.42 -2.91 -9.10
C PHE A 117 21.39 -4.42 -9.33
N ALA A 118 21.68 -5.16 -8.28
CA ALA A 118 21.82 -6.61 -8.28
C ALA A 118 20.47 -7.35 -8.16
N TYR A 119 19.47 -6.93 -8.93
CA TYR A 119 18.18 -7.59 -8.96
C TYR A 119 18.19 -8.88 -9.74
N ASP A 120 17.42 -9.86 -9.29
CA ASP A 120 17.07 -11.02 -10.09
C ASP A 120 15.91 -10.69 -11.02
N TRP A 121 16.20 -10.20 -12.22
CA TRP A 121 15.20 -9.82 -13.20
C TRP A 121 14.34 -10.99 -13.70
N SER A 122 14.78 -12.24 -13.49
CA SER A 122 13.95 -13.42 -13.81
C SER A 122 12.77 -13.58 -12.85
N ARG A 123 12.82 -12.90 -11.71
CA ARG A 123 11.76 -12.86 -10.68
C ARG A 123 10.98 -11.55 -10.69
N GLU A 124 11.04 -10.80 -11.80
CA GLU A 124 10.28 -9.57 -11.95
C GLU A 124 8.77 -9.83 -11.94
N VAL A 125 8.03 -9.05 -11.17
CA VAL A 125 6.57 -9.12 -11.09
C VAL A 125 5.92 -7.81 -11.50
N THR A 126 4.69 -7.88 -12.02
CA THR A 126 3.89 -6.71 -12.39
C THR A 126 2.46 -6.93 -11.91
N THR A 127 2.00 -6.14 -10.95
CA THR A 127 0.74 -6.41 -10.24
C THR A 127 -0.49 -6.34 -11.13
N CYS A 128 -0.44 -5.59 -12.25
CA CYS A 128 -1.55 -5.50 -13.21
C CYS A 128 -1.58 -6.65 -14.24
N LYS A 129 -0.65 -7.60 -14.19
CA LYS A 129 -0.69 -8.77 -15.09
C LYS A 129 -1.58 -9.87 -14.53
N PRO A 130 -2.29 -10.63 -15.40
CA PRO A 130 -3.18 -11.73 -14.97
C PRO A 130 -2.50 -12.82 -14.17
N ASP A 131 -1.24 -13.13 -14.46
CA ASP A 131 -0.45 -14.12 -13.73
C ASP A 131 -0.16 -13.70 -12.28
N TYR A 132 -0.18 -12.39 -11.98
CA TYR A 132 -0.09 -11.87 -10.63
C TYR A 132 -1.47 -11.72 -9.98
N TYR A 133 -2.38 -10.93 -10.54
CA TYR A 133 -3.63 -10.58 -9.86
C TYR A 133 -4.62 -11.75 -9.72
N ARG A 134 -4.47 -12.84 -10.47
CA ARG A 134 -5.25 -14.07 -10.23
C ARG A 134 -5.10 -14.59 -8.80
N TRP A 135 -3.92 -14.38 -8.18
CA TRP A 135 -3.68 -14.77 -6.80
C TRP A 135 -4.35 -13.84 -5.81
N GLU A 136 -4.43 -12.54 -6.12
CA GLU A 136 -5.20 -11.57 -5.34
C GLU A 136 -6.70 -11.91 -5.40
N GLN A 137 -7.22 -12.24 -6.57
CA GLN A 137 -8.59 -12.69 -6.74
C GLN A 137 -8.86 -13.99 -5.97
N TRP A 138 -7.96 -14.95 -6.02
CA TRP A 138 -8.05 -16.17 -5.23
C TRP A 138 -8.06 -15.86 -3.73
N PHE A 139 -7.16 -15.01 -3.27
CA PHE A 139 -7.09 -14.58 -1.87
C PHE A 139 -8.39 -13.88 -1.44
N PHE A 140 -8.91 -12.96 -2.25
CA PHE A 140 -10.18 -12.30 -1.99
C PHE A 140 -11.33 -13.31 -1.80
N THR A 141 -11.40 -14.34 -2.63
CA THR A 141 -12.43 -15.39 -2.45
C THR A 141 -12.30 -16.13 -1.10
N ARG A 142 -11.07 -16.24 -0.56
CA ARG A 142 -10.84 -16.82 0.78
C ARG A 142 -11.30 -15.88 1.88
N LEU A 143 -11.08 -14.56 1.72
CA LEU A 143 -11.60 -13.56 2.66
C LEU A 143 -13.14 -13.60 2.71
N VAL A 144 -13.79 -13.70 1.56
CA VAL A 144 -15.26 -13.84 1.50
C VAL A 144 -15.72 -15.10 2.24
N LYS A 145 -15.09 -16.25 1.98
CA LYS A 145 -15.43 -17.53 2.65
C LYS A 145 -15.24 -17.48 4.18
N LYS A 146 -14.29 -16.67 4.64
CA LYS A 146 -14.05 -16.46 6.09
C LYS A 146 -14.93 -15.37 6.70
N GLY A 147 -15.79 -14.70 5.93
CA GLY A 147 -16.61 -13.58 6.39
C GLY A 147 -15.81 -12.31 6.68
N LEU A 148 -14.55 -12.26 6.25
CA LEU A 148 -13.69 -11.08 6.38
C LEU A 148 -13.93 -10.05 5.30
N ALA A 149 -14.34 -10.48 4.10
CA ALA A 149 -14.85 -9.60 3.06
C ALA A 149 -16.37 -9.85 2.90
N TYR A 150 -17.14 -8.77 2.85
CA TYR A 150 -18.61 -8.83 2.78
C TYR A 150 -19.17 -7.66 1.99
N ARG A 151 -20.39 -7.79 1.50
CA ARG A 151 -21.10 -6.70 0.82
C ARG A 151 -22.17 -6.11 1.72
N LYS A 152 -22.32 -4.81 1.69
CA LYS A 152 -23.46 -4.08 2.26
C LYS A 152 -23.71 -2.81 1.46
N ASN A 153 -24.91 -2.27 1.56
CA ASN A 153 -25.19 -0.93 1.09
C ASN A 153 -24.49 0.08 2.01
N ALA A 154 -23.91 1.09 1.41
CA ALA A 154 -23.29 2.20 2.10
C ALA A 154 -23.47 3.49 1.32
N VAL A 155 -23.60 4.58 2.06
CA VAL A 155 -23.58 5.92 1.49
C VAL A 155 -22.16 6.28 1.10
N VAL A 156 -21.95 6.60 -0.15
CA VAL A 156 -20.66 6.95 -0.73
C VAL A 156 -20.69 8.33 -1.35
N ASN A 157 -19.51 8.92 -1.54
CA ASN A 157 -19.35 10.12 -2.34
C ASN A 157 -19.30 9.73 -3.81
N TRP A 158 -20.30 10.12 -4.56
CA TRP A 158 -20.41 9.84 -5.99
C TRP A 158 -20.07 11.08 -6.81
N ASP A 159 -19.14 10.93 -7.75
CA ASP A 159 -18.87 11.95 -8.75
C ASP A 159 -19.71 11.68 -10.01
N PRO A 160 -20.67 12.56 -10.35
CA PRO A 160 -21.57 12.32 -11.47
C PRO A 160 -20.92 12.50 -12.85
N VAL A 161 -19.79 13.22 -12.92
CA VAL A 161 -19.05 13.46 -14.17
C VAL A 161 -18.07 12.33 -14.42
N ASP A 162 -17.28 11.96 -13.43
CA ASP A 162 -16.33 10.85 -13.51
C ASP A 162 -17.01 9.48 -13.37
N GLN A 163 -18.29 9.46 -12.98
CA GLN A 163 -19.08 8.24 -12.73
C GLN A 163 -18.37 7.23 -11.82
N THR A 164 -17.80 7.73 -10.74
CA THR A 164 -17.02 6.92 -9.80
C THR A 164 -17.28 7.30 -8.36
N VAL A 165 -16.94 6.39 -7.45
CA VAL A 165 -16.94 6.62 -6.00
C VAL A 165 -15.63 7.30 -5.61
N LEU A 166 -15.74 8.34 -4.78
CA LEU A 166 -14.58 9.07 -4.25
C LEU A 166 -14.38 8.76 -2.76
N ALA A 167 -13.13 8.55 -2.37
CA ALA A 167 -12.74 8.57 -0.96
C ALA A 167 -12.91 9.99 -0.37
N ASN A 168 -13.00 10.09 0.96
CA ASN A 168 -13.20 11.40 1.60
C ASN A 168 -12.09 12.39 1.26
N GLU A 169 -10.85 11.92 1.12
CA GLU A 169 -9.68 12.72 0.77
C GLU A 169 -9.72 13.25 -0.67
N GLN A 170 -10.56 12.66 -1.50
CA GLN A 170 -10.77 13.05 -2.90
C GLN A 170 -11.93 14.04 -3.07
N VAL A 171 -12.56 14.44 -1.98
CA VAL A 171 -13.62 15.47 -1.96
C VAL A 171 -13.05 16.74 -1.32
N ILE A 172 -12.92 17.78 -2.13
CA ILE A 172 -12.40 19.09 -1.72
C ILE A 172 -13.53 20.11 -1.84
N ASP A 173 -13.89 20.74 -0.75
CA ASP A 173 -14.98 21.73 -0.68
C ASP A 173 -16.31 21.22 -1.31
N GLY A 174 -16.64 19.94 -1.06
CA GLY A 174 -17.84 19.30 -1.58
C GLY A 174 -17.78 18.94 -3.07
N LYS A 175 -16.62 19.04 -3.70
CA LYS A 175 -16.40 18.75 -5.12
C LYS A 175 -15.40 17.64 -5.34
N GLY A 176 -15.56 16.88 -6.40
CA GLY A 176 -14.58 15.89 -6.84
C GLY A 176 -13.24 16.55 -7.19
N TRP A 177 -12.15 16.04 -6.63
CA TRP A 177 -10.80 16.59 -6.77
C TRP A 177 -10.31 16.68 -8.22
N ARG A 178 -10.85 15.81 -9.09
CA ARG A 178 -10.49 15.72 -10.51
C ARG A 178 -11.48 16.45 -11.42
N SER A 179 -12.76 16.14 -11.28
CA SER A 179 -13.82 16.68 -12.15
C SER A 179 -14.22 18.11 -11.81
N GLY A 180 -14.05 18.51 -10.53
CA GLY A 180 -14.63 19.74 -9.99
C GLY A 180 -16.14 19.72 -9.84
N ALA A 181 -16.82 18.60 -10.15
CA ALA A 181 -18.25 18.44 -10.00
C ALA A 181 -18.67 18.37 -8.53
N VAL A 182 -19.85 18.86 -8.22
CA VAL A 182 -20.43 18.69 -6.88
C VAL A 182 -20.70 17.21 -6.64
N VAL A 183 -20.17 16.71 -5.52
CA VAL A 183 -20.30 15.31 -5.13
C VAL A 183 -21.71 15.03 -4.60
N GLU A 184 -22.28 13.92 -5.03
CA GLU A 184 -23.58 13.43 -4.57
C GLU A 184 -23.40 12.33 -3.52
N LYS A 185 -24.27 12.28 -2.53
CA LYS A 185 -24.38 11.13 -1.64
C LYS A 185 -25.28 10.08 -2.28
N ARG A 186 -24.73 8.88 -2.53
CA ARG A 186 -25.51 7.76 -3.09
C ARG A 186 -25.33 6.53 -2.22
N GLU A 187 -26.42 5.82 -2.00
CA GLU A 187 -26.39 4.51 -1.37
C GLU A 187 -26.22 3.44 -2.45
N ILE A 188 -25.09 2.76 -2.43
CA ILE A 188 -24.77 1.69 -3.39
C ILE A 188 -24.18 0.46 -2.68
N PRO A 189 -24.36 -0.75 -3.25
CA PRO A 189 -23.71 -1.94 -2.68
C PRO A 189 -22.19 -1.88 -2.86
N GLN A 190 -21.47 -1.97 -1.75
CA GLN A 190 -20.02 -1.90 -1.68
C GLN A 190 -19.44 -3.14 -1.02
N TRP A 191 -18.18 -3.46 -1.35
CA TRP A 191 -17.37 -4.42 -0.63
C TRP A 191 -16.70 -3.77 0.56
N PHE A 192 -16.71 -4.48 1.67
CA PHE A 192 -16.05 -4.11 2.92
C PHE A 192 -15.14 -5.22 3.38
N ILE A 193 -14.01 -4.86 3.99
CA ILE A 193 -13.12 -5.77 4.69
C ILE A 193 -13.26 -5.49 6.18
N ARG A 194 -13.45 -6.55 6.97
CA ARG A 194 -13.61 -6.46 8.44
C ARG A 194 -12.25 -6.26 9.11
N ILE A 195 -11.64 -5.10 8.87
CA ILE A 195 -10.28 -4.78 9.35
C ILE A 195 -10.20 -4.76 10.88
N THR A 196 -11.30 -4.40 11.57
CA THR A 196 -11.35 -4.35 13.04
C THR A 196 -11.38 -5.72 13.71
N ALA A 197 -11.58 -6.81 12.96
CA ALA A 197 -11.56 -8.16 13.52
C ALA A 197 -10.21 -8.55 14.13
N TYR A 198 -9.15 -7.90 13.74
CA TYR A 198 -7.77 -8.14 14.20
C TYR A 198 -7.18 -6.97 14.97
N ALA A 199 -7.97 -5.96 15.34
CA ALA A 199 -7.46 -4.73 15.95
C ALA A 199 -6.71 -5.01 17.27
N ASP A 200 -7.29 -5.79 18.15
CA ASP A 200 -6.65 -6.17 19.43
C ASP A 200 -5.37 -7.00 19.20
N GLU A 201 -5.42 -8.01 18.30
CA GLU A 201 -4.26 -8.84 17.98
C GLU A 201 -3.11 -8.03 17.38
N LEU A 202 -3.43 -7.06 16.52
CA LEU A 202 -2.44 -6.15 15.94
C LEU A 202 -1.81 -5.25 16.99
N LEU A 203 -2.61 -4.72 17.91
CA LEU A 203 -2.15 -3.88 19.01
C LEU A 203 -1.19 -4.65 19.94
N ASP A 204 -1.62 -5.83 20.39
CA ASP A 204 -0.83 -6.70 21.27
C ASP A 204 0.43 -7.24 20.54
N GLY A 205 0.35 -7.40 19.22
CA GLY A 205 1.46 -7.84 18.37
C GLY A 205 2.65 -6.88 18.36
N LEU A 206 2.42 -5.57 18.55
CA LEU A 206 3.49 -4.56 18.56
C LEU A 206 4.54 -4.81 19.66
N ASP A 207 4.14 -5.39 20.78
CA ASP A 207 5.05 -5.71 21.90
C ASP A 207 5.98 -6.87 21.58
N ARG A 208 5.65 -7.68 20.57
CA ARG A 208 6.43 -8.82 20.09
C ARG A 208 7.32 -8.48 18.87
N MET A 209 7.48 -7.20 18.55
CA MET A 209 8.24 -6.72 17.40
C MET A 209 9.50 -5.93 17.83
N PRO A 210 10.54 -6.60 18.37
CA PRO A 210 11.69 -5.90 18.93
C PRO A 210 12.53 -5.15 17.87
N GLY A 211 12.45 -5.57 16.60
CA GLY A 211 13.13 -4.93 15.48
C GLY A 211 12.45 -3.68 14.92
N TRP A 212 11.27 -3.32 15.43
CA TRP A 212 10.58 -2.12 14.98
C TRP A 212 10.97 -0.90 15.82
N PRO A 213 11.21 0.28 15.20
CA PRO A 213 11.45 1.53 15.91
C PRO A 213 10.28 1.90 16.84
N ASP A 214 10.57 2.40 18.04
CA ASP A 214 9.53 2.75 19.02
C ASP A 214 8.59 3.85 18.51
N SER A 215 9.10 4.80 17.72
CA SER A 215 8.28 5.82 17.07
C SER A 215 7.21 5.22 16.15
N VAL A 216 7.56 4.18 15.40
CA VAL A 216 6.62 3.47 14.51
C VAL A 216 5.59 2.69 15.33
N LYS A 217 6.01 1.99 16.39
CA LYS A 217 5.07 1.30 17.29
C LYS A 217 4.08 2.27 17.93
N THR A 218 4.56 3.44 18.36
CA THR A 218 3.71 4.50 18.93
C THR A 218 2.69 4.99 17.90
N MET A 219 3.10 5.26 16.67
CA MET A 219 2.19 5.64 15.60
C MET A 219 1.11 4.58 15.35
N GLN A 220 1.48 3.31 15.32
CA GLN A 220 0.53 2.20 15.13
C GLN A 220 -0.45 2.08 16.31
N ARG A 221 0.02 2.19 17.56
CA ARG A 221 -0.85 2.18 18.74
C ARG A 221 -1.87 3.32 18.70
N ASN A 222 -1.42 4.52 18.36
CA ASN A 222 -2.29 5.69 18.26
C ASN A 222 -3.31 5.56 17.13
N TRP A 223 -2.92 4.96 15.99
CA TRP A 223 -3.80 4.74 14.84
C TRP A 223 -4.87 3.69 15.13
N ILE A 224 -4.48 2.53 15.68
CA ILE A 224 -5.42 1.45 16.02
C ILE A 224 -6.38 1.94 17.10
N GLY A 225 -5.86 2.58 18.13
CA GLY A 225 -6.60 3.15 19.24
C GLY A 225 -7.38 2.07 20.01
N ARG A 226 -7.23 2.03 21.33
CA ARG A 226 -8.08 1.21 22.18
C ARG A 226 -8.67 2.11 23.24
N SER A 227 -9.98 2.26 23.23
CA SER A 227 -10.69 3.02 24.23
C SER A 227 -11.69 2.12 24.93
N ASN A 228 -11.75 2.24 26.25
CA ASN A 228 -12.77 1.61 27.06
C ASN A 228 -13.78 2.68 27.50
N GLY A 229 -15.05 2.35 27.47
CA GLY A 229 -16.10 3.24 27.88
C GLY A 229 -17.29 2.45 28.38
N ILE A 230 -18.34 3.18 28.77
CA ILE A 230 -19.61 2.61 29.19
C ILE A 230 -20.74 3.15 28.33
N GLU A 231 -21.79 2.35 28.21
CA GLU A 231 -23.09 2.80 27.72
C GLU A 231 -23.94 3.24 28.89
N VAL A 232 -24.62 4.36 28.73
CA VAL A 232 -25.52 4.93 29.73
C VAL A 232 -26.86 5.23 29.08
N ASP A 233 -27.92 4.77 29.70
CA ASP A 233 -29.30 5.02 29.27
C ASP A 233 -29.88 6.21 30.03
N PHE A 234 -30.27 7.25 29.28
CA PHE A 234 -31.01 8.39 29.83
C PHE A 234 -32.51 8.21 29.60
N ALA A 235 -33.25 8.07 30.68
CA ALA A 235 -34.70 7.96 30.61
C ALA A 235 -35.33 9.29 30.19
N LEU A 236 -36.33 9.23 29.30
CA LEU A 236 -37.10 10.40 28.90
C LEU A 236 -38.20 10.69 29.94
N ALA A 237 -38.36 11.95 30.36
CA ALA A 237 -39.33 12.36 31.39
C ALA A 237 -40.80 12.05 31.02
N LYS A 238 -41.09 12.01 29.71
CA LYS A 238 -42.44 11.70 29.19
C LYS A 238 -42.67 10.22 28.90
N GLY A 239 -41.73 9.36 29.29
CA GLY A 239 -41.74 7.95 28.91
C GLY A 239 -41.28 7.75 27.44
N GLY A 240 -41.15 6.52 27.05
CA GLY A 240 -40.64 6.12 25.71
C GLY A 240 -39.31 5.40 25.82
N GLU A 241 -38.65 5.23 24.68
CA GLU A 241 -37.37 4.58 24.58
C GLU A 241 -36.27 5.47 25.18
N ALA A 242 -35.39 4.90 26.00
CA ALA A 242 -34.29 5.65 26.62
C ALA A 242 -33.24 6.07 25.53
N LEU A 243 -32.63 7.22 25.75
CA LEU A 243 -31.52 7.67 24.90
C LEU A 243 -30.24 7.01 25.42
N ARG A 244 -29.68 6.10 24.61
CA ARG A 244 -28.43 5.41 24.91
C ARG A 244 -27.27 6.20 24.36
N VAL A 245 -26.27 6.48 25.18
CA VAL A 245 -25.03 7.15 24.81
C VAL A 245 -23.83 6.32 25.27
N PHE A 246 -22.80 6.34 24.46
CA PHE A 246 -21.50 5.78 24.83
C PHE A 246 -20.56 6.91 25.27
N THR A 247 -19.83 6.70 26.36
CA THR A 247 -18.82 7.64 26.84
C THR A 247 -17.56 6.94 27.30
N THR A 248 -16.41 7.50 26.98
CA THR A 248 -15.10 7.10 27.51
C THR A 248 -14.77 7.83 28.82
N ARG A 249 -15.60 8.80 29.22
CA ARG A 249 -15.41 9.62 30.41
C ARG A 249 -16.66 9.55 31.31
N PRO A 250 -16.94 8.38 31.90
CA PRO A 250 -18.11 8.23 32.81
C PRO A 250 -18.04 9.12 34.06
N ASP A 251 -16.82 9.49 34.45
CA ASP A 251 -16.53 10.40 35.56
C ASP A 251 -17.10 11.82 35.35
N THR A 252 -17.33 12.23 34.11
CA THR A 252 -17.83 13.57 33.77
C THR A 252 -19.35 13.62 33.55
N ILE A 253 -20.05 12.49 33.62
CA ILE A 253 -21.46 12.41 33.24
C ILE A 253 -22.37 13.26 34.13
N PHE A 254 -21.98 13.46 35.40
CA PHE A 254 -22.71 14.31 36.37
C PHE A 254 -22.65 15.80 36.00
N GLY A 255 -21.77 16.22 35.07
CA GLY A 255 -21.71 17.57 34.54
C GLY A 255 -22.57 17.78 33.30
N ALA A 256 -23.25 16.76 32.80
CA ALA A 256 -24.12 16.88 31.62
C ALA A 256 -25.38 17.70 31.99
N THR A 257 -25.55 18.83 31.28
CA THR A 257 -26.70 19.75 31.52
C THR A 257 -27.69 19.73 30.33
N PHE A 258 -27.32 19.19 29.21
CA PHE A 258 -28.21 19.01 28.05
C PHE A 258 -27.75 17.82 27.20
N MET A 259 -28.62 17.36 26.33
CA MET A 259 -28.35 16.31 25.33
C MET A 259 -28.90 16.76 23.98
N ALA A 260 -28.16 16.50 22.93
CA ALA A 260 -28.60 16.74 21.57
C ALA A 260 -28.72 15.41 20.80
N VAL A 261 -29.72 15.32 19.94
CA VAL A 261 -29.98 14.18 19.04
C VAL A 261 -29.83 14.68 17.63
N ALA A 262 -29.23 13.87 16.75
CA ALA A 262 -29.18 14.19 15.32
C ALA A 262 -30.60 14.27 14.76
N ALA A 263 -30.83 15.15 13.81
CA ALA A 263 -32.15 15.40 13.22
C ALA A 263 -32.47 14.49 12.01
N ASP A 264 -31.68 13.44 11.79
CA ASP A 264 -31.79 12.53 10.63
C ASP A 264 -32.89 11.48 10.84
#